data_f698d3b42aaa3134ae1e6c0ee7f0147d
#
_entry.id   f698d3b42aaa3134ae1e6c0ee7f0147d
#
_cell.length_a   1.000
_cell.length_b   1.000
_cell.length_c   1.000
_cell.angle_alpha   90.00
_cell.angle_beta   90.00
_cell.angle_gamma   90.00
#
_symmetry.space_group_name_H-M   'P 1'
#
loop_
_entity.id
_entity.type
_entity.pdbx_description
1 polymer ?
#
loop_
_entity_poly.entity_id
_entity_poly.type
_entity_poly.pdbx_seq_one_letter_code
_entity_poly.pdbx_strand_id
1 'polypeptide(L)'
;VNWATTLDQYTLVRNSEGIFTYGVLDENGDLVASKYIASNANERTAEEIAFLSTLPVNLFYSNSQIELKKQNAPASRPANSDAKYPSIGTVKLLVILVGFSDLPFTYTNQNFVDLVSADNYNGTGSVKDYYKDNSDEQFIMDIDVAGPYTLPNSMAYYGGNNSYGSDQNMDYFVRHAIDAANPDVDYADYDNDNDNRVDAIHIIFAGTPESSTGVDNEIWPHRSNVSPNIVKDNVRF
;
A
#
# COMPACT_ATOMS: atom_id res chain seq x y z
N VAL A 1 7.35 7.18 4.81
CA VAL A 1 7.95 6.46 5.97
C VAL A 1 8.82 7.46 6.73
N ASN A 2 8.58 7.65 8.02
CA ASN A 2 9.34 8.58 8.86
C ASN A 2 10.51 7.90 9.60
N TRP A 3 10.67 6.61 9.42
CA TRP A 3 11.62 5.76 10.11
C TRP A 3 12.04 4.60 9.20
N ALA A 4 13.31 4.20 9.25
CA ALA A 4 13.88 3.09 8.52
C ALA A 4 15.09 2.53 9.28
N THR A 5 15.67 1.42 8.81
CA THR A 5 16.96 0.89 9.30
C THR A 5 17.91 0.64 8.13
N THR A 6 19.21 0.79 8.39
CA THR A 6 20.25 0.35 7.48
C THR A 6 20.44 -1.18 7.56
N LEU A 7 21.13 -1.77 6.59
CA LEU A 7 21.45 -3.21 6.63
C LEU A 7 22.30 -3.61 7.86
N ASP A 8 23.09 -2.71 8.37
CA ASP A 8 23.87 -2.89 9.61
C ASP A 8 23.15 -2.37 10.85
N GLN A 9 21.80 -2.27 10.77
CA GLN A 9 20.85 -2.07 11.87
C GLN A 9 20.86 -0.68 12.54
N TYR A 10 21.53 0.32 11.97
CA TYR A 10 21.37 1.68 12.46
C TYR A 10 20.02 2.27 12.09
N THR A 11 19.36 2.87 13.07
CA THR A 11 18.06 3.51 12.87
C THR A 11 18.19 4.83 12.14
N LEU A 12 17.32 5.04 11.16
CA LEU A 12 17.23 6.27 10.38
C LEU A 12 15.94 7.02 10.72
N VAL A 13 16.05 8.33 10.88
CA VAL A 13 14.93 9.24 11.16
C VAL A 13 14.98 10.40 10.18
N ARG A 14 13.83 10.86 9.69
CA ARG A 14 13.78 12.08 8.87
C ARG A 14 13.96 13.33 9.74
N ASN A 15 14.83 14.22 9.31
CA ASN A 15 14.96 15.54 9.89
C ASN A 15 13.82 16.48 9.44
N SER A 16 13.84 17.73 9.85
CA SER A 16 12.83 18.74 9.48
C SER A 16 12.75 19.06 7.99
N GLU A 17 13.81 18.73 7.23
CA GLU A 17 13.89 18.90 5.77
C GLU A 17 13.44 17.63 5.01
N GLY A 18 13.02 16.60 5.76
CA GLY A 18 12.59 15.33 5.17
C GLY A 18 13.73 14.39 4.75
N ILE A 19 14.98 14.73 5.07
CA ILE A 19 16.18 13.94 4.74
C ILE A 19 16.41 12.89 5.83
N PHE A 20 16.77 11.66 5.44
CA PHE A 20 17.16 10.63 6.40
C PHE A 20 18.51 10.93 7.04
N THR A 21 18.53 10.93 8.37
CA THR A 21 19.71 11.04 9.20
C THR A 21 19.79 9.83 10.14
N TYR A 22 20.95 9.56 10.73
CA TYR A 22 21.02 8.54 11.76
C TYR A 22 20.26 8.98 13.00
N GLY A 23 19.45 8.07 13.56
CA GLY A 23 18.69 8.32 14.79
C GLY A 23 19.58 8.21 16.02
N VAL A 24 19.33 9.08 16.99
CA VAL A 24 19.95 9.07 18.32
C VAL A 24 18.87 9.18 19.39
N LEU A 25 19.19 8.80 20.62
CA LEU A 25 18.31 9.10 21.75
C LEU A 25 18.74 10.43 22.37
N ASP A 26 17.78 11.30 22.65
CA ASP A 26 17.99 12.53 23.41
C ASP A 26 18.08 12.26 24.94
N GLU A 27 18.17 13.33 25.73
CA GLU A 27 18.27 13.25 27.21
C GLU A 27 17.03 12.60 27.86
N ASN A 28 15.88 12.58 27.17
CA ASN A 28 14.64 11.96 27.62
C ASN A 28 14.49 10.50 27.14
N GLY A 29 15.44 10.02 26.34
CA GLY A 29 15.36 8.72 25.69
C GLY A 29 14.48 8.70 24.45
N ASP A 30 14.11 9.86 23.91
CA ASP A 30 13.32 9.99 22.70
C ASP A 30 14.20 9.87 21.46
N LEU A 31 13.70 9.14 20.46
CA LEU A 31 14.38 8.97 19.18
C LEU A 31 14.29 10.25 18.36
N VAL A 32 15.42 10.85 18.08
CA VAL A 32 15.53 12.11 17.32
C VAL A 32 16.53 12.00 16.18
N ALA A 33 16.45 12.91 15.21
CA ALA A 33 17.39 13.02 14.10
C ALA A 33 18.73 13.55 14.55
N SER A 34 19.84 12.90 14.19
CA SER A 34 21.19 13.44 14.40
C SER A 34 21.54 14.47 13.32
N LYS A 35 22.70 15.10 13.46
CA LYS A 35 23.24 16.01 12.43
C LYS A 35 23.81 15.30 11.20
N TYR A 36 24.04 14.00 11.26
CA TYR A 36 24.66 13.23 10.17
C TYR A 36 23.60 12.68 9.22
N ILE A 37 23.65 13.11 7.96
CA ILE A 37 22.87 12.55 6.87
C ILE A 37 23.30 11.10 6.67
N ALA A 38 22.34 10.21 6.49
CA ALA A 38 22.63 8.79 6.32
C ALA A 38 23.22 8.51 4.94
N SER A 39 24.32 7.78 4.93
CA SER A 39 25.04 7.33 3.73
C SER A 39 24.98 5.80 3.61
N ASN A 40 25.15 5.28 2.37
CA ASN A 40 25.36 3.85 2.17
C ASN A 40 26.65 3.39 2.90
N ALA A 41 26.67 2.17 3.39
CA ALA A 41 27.76 1.67 4.21
C ALA A 41 29.16 1.81 3.58
N ASN A 42 29.25 1.68 2.25
CA ASN A 42 30.48 1.82 1.47
C ASN A 42 30.87 3.26 1.13
N GLU A 43 30.02 4.24 1.45
CA GLU A 43 30.20 5.66 1.14
C GLU A 43 30.44 6.49 2.43
N ARG A 44 30.39 5.86 3.59
CA ARG A 44 30.55 6.52 4.88
C ARG A 44 31.94 7.11 5.06
N THR A 45 31.97 8.33 5.54
CA THR A 45 33.20 9.00 5.93
C THR A 45 33.79 8.41 7.23
N ALA A 46 35.07 8.64 7.49
CA ALA A 46 35.69 8.22 8.74
C ALA A 46 35.01 8.85 9.99
N GLU A 47 34.46 10.08 9.85
CA GLU A 47 33.74 10.76 10.91
C GLU A 47 32.39 10.09 11.17
N GLU A 48 31.64 9.70 10.12
CA GLU A 48 30.39 8.95 10.26
C GLU A 48 30.63 7.58 10.91
N ILE A 49 31.66 6.86 10.48
CA ILE A 49 32.01 5.56 11.07
C ILE A 49 32.35 5.70 12.56
N ALA A 50 33.15 6.72 12.93
CA ALA A 50 33.46 7.00 14.33
C ALA A 50 32.20 7.34 15.14
N PHE A 51 31.32 8.16 14.58
CA PHE A 51 30.03 8.49 15.21
C PHE A 51 29.15 7.24 15.38
N LEU A 52 28.97 6.45 14.34
CA LEU A 52 28.16 5.24 14.37
C LEU A 52 28.67 4.20 15.39
N SER A 53 30.01 4.11 15.58
CA SER A 53 30.57 3.20 16.57
C SER A 53 30.17 3.53 18.01
N THR A 54 29.65 4.72 18.27
CA THR A 54 29.15 5.16 19.58
C THR A 54 27.66 4.93 19.77
N LEU A 55 26.93 4.58 18.70
CA LEU A 55 25.47 4.43 18.72
C LEU A 55 25.05 2.98 18.96
N PRO A 56 24.02 2.77 19.77
CA PRO A 56 23.33 1.48 19.78
C PRO A 56 22.58 1.27 18.46
N VAL A 57 22.51 0.02 18.04
CA VAL A 57 21.69 -0.39 16.89
C VAL A 57 20.24 -0.64 17.29
N ASN A 58 19.34 -0.72 16.31
CA ASN A 58 17.92 -1.04 16.53
C ASN A 58 17.20 -0.07 17.51
N LEU A 59 17.55 1.21 17.48
CA LEU A 59 16.83 2.20 18.25
C LEU A 59 15.38 2.32 17.77
N PHE A 60 14.48 2.56 18.70
CA PHE A 60 13.05 2.74 18.43
C PHE A 60 12.50 3.92 19.23
N TYR A 61 11.27 4.32 18.90
CA TYR A 61 10.58 5.40 19.60
C TYR A 61 10.38 5.07 21.08
N SER A 62 10.51 6.05 21.95
CA SER A 62 10.14 5.92 23.36
C SER A 62 8.63 5.67 23.52
N ASN A 63 8.22 5.16 24.68
CA ASN A 63 6.80 4.97 24.96
C ASN A 63 6.01 6.28 24.87
N SER A 64 6.59 7.39 25.32
CA SER A 64 5.98 8.73 25.24
C SER A 64 5.76 9.16 23.78
N GLN A 65 6.76 8.94 22.92
CA GLN A 65 6.62 9.22 21.49
C GLN A 65 5.57 8.35 20.81
N ILE A 66 5.48 7.08 21.19
CA ILE A 66 4.46 6.15 20.68
C ILE A 66 3.06 6.64 21.09
N GLU A 67 2.85 7.02 22.34
CA GLU A 67 1.55 7.52 22.79
C GLU A 67 1.18 8.87 22.12
N LEU A 68 2.12 9.78 21.95
CA LEU A 68 1.90 11.03 21.19
C LEU A 68 1.54 10.75 19.72
N LYS A 69 2.20 9.77 19.10
CA LYS A 69 1.88 9.36 17.72
C LYS A 69 0.49 8.74 17.62
N LYS A 70 0.07 7.94 18.61
CA LYS A 70 -1.30 7.38 18.68
C LYS A 70 -2.34 8.48 18.84
N GLN A 71 -2.09 9.48 19.70
CA GLN A 71 -3.00 10.61 19.91
C GLN A 71 -3.13 11.51 18.67
N ASN A 72 -2.03 11.69 17.93
CA ASN A 72 -1.98 12.50 16.71
C ASN A 72 -2.23 11.68 15.44
N ALA A 73 -2.41 10.37 15.54
CA ALA A 73 -2.85 9.58 14.42
C ALA A 73 -4.21 10.13 13.94
N PRO A 74 -4.43 10.32 12.62
CA PRO A 74 -5.76 10.64 12.13
C PRO A 74 -6.70 9.63 12.76
N ALA A 75 -7.81 10.14 13.32
CA ALA A 75 -8.77 9.32 14.04
C ALA A 75 -9.00 8.05 13.23
N SER A 76 -8.64 6.91 13.81
CA SER A 76 -8.97 5.64 13.23
C SER A 76 -10.46 5.70 12.93
N ARG A 77 -10.83 5.33 11.69
CA ARG A 77 -12.21 5.24 11.22
C ARG A 77 -13.13 4.94 12.42
N PRO A 78 -14.24 5.70 12.62
CA PRO A 78 -15.10 5.50 13.77
C PRO A 78 -15.39 4.01 13.92
N ALA A 79 -15.31 3.49 15.14
CA ALA A 79 -15.54 2.07 15.45
C ALA A 79 -16.97 1.59 15.14
N ASN A 80 -17.75 2.38 14.42
CA ASN A 80 -19.12 2.14 13.95
C ASN A 80 -19.24 1.78 12.47
N SER A 81 -18.18 1.43 11.78
CA SER A 81 -18.34 0.61 10.59
C SER A 81 -18.36 -0.83 11.06
N ASP A 82 -19.52 -1.46 11.04
CA ASP A 82 -19.70 -2.90 11.33
C ASP A 82 -18.90 -3.79 10.34
N ALA A 83 -18.42 -3.23 9.24
CA ALA A 83 -17.52 -3.83 8.28
C ALA A 83 -16.10 -3.88 8.81
N LYS A 84 -15.69 -5.02 9.32
CA LYS A 84 -14.30 -5.31 9.69
C LYS A 84 -13.74 -6.30 8.69
N TYR A 85 -12.80 -5.83 7.86
CA TYR A 85 -11.96 -6.76 7.11
C TYR A 85 -11.30 -7.72 8.11
N PRO A 86 -11.52 -9.03 8.02
CA PRO A 86 -10.98 -9.98 8.98
C PRO A 86 -9.45 -9.88 9.04
N SER A 87 -8.88 -9.97 10.21
CA SER A 87 -7.42 -9.93 10.44
C SER A 87 -6.83 -11.28 10.83
N ILE A 88 -7.66 -12.31 10.91
CA ILE A 88 -7.31 -13.69 11.26
C ILE A 88 -8.14 -14.63 10.37
N GLY A 89 -7.55 -15.79 10.04
CA GLY A 89 -8.18 -16.80 9.19
C GLY A 89 -7.87 -16.59 7.71
N THR A 90 -8.59 -17.31 6.86
CA THR A 90 -8.48 -17.16 5.40
C THR A 90 -9.45 -16.10 4.91
N VAL A 91 -8.95 -15.15 4.14
CA VAL A 91 -9.70 -14.02 3.62
C VAL A 91 -9.58 -13.99 2.11
N LYS A 92 -10.70 -13.91 1.40
CA LYS A 92 -10.71 -13.72 -0.04
C LYS A 92 -10.48 -12.26 -0.41
N LEU A 93 -9.61 -12.04 -1.39
CA LEU A 93 -9.32 -10.72 -1.97
C LEU A 93 -9.37 -10.80 -3.49
N LEU A 94 -10.03 -9.82 -4.10
CA LEU A 94 -10.05 -9.67 -5.55
C LEU A 94 -9.01 -8.66 -6.02
N VAL A 95 -8.22 -9.05 -7.01
CA VAL A 95 -7.35 -8.17 -7.80
C VAL A 95 -7.94 -8.06 -9.21
N ILE A 96 -8.23 -6.84 -9.66
CA ILE A 96 -8.73 -6.56 -11.02
C ILE A 96 -7.61 -5.88 -11.81
N LEU A 97 -7.24 -6.48 -12.94
CA LEU A 97 -6.23 -5.92 -13.85
C LEU A 97 -6.93 -5.10 -14.93
N VAL A 98 -6.52 -3.84 -15.11
CA VAL A 98 -7.13 -2.95 -16.09
C VAL A 98 -6.10 -2.22 -16.96
N GLY A 99 -6.36 -2.15 -18.25
CA GLY A 99 -5.75 -1.22 -19.19
C GLY A 99 -6.75 -0.13 -19.58
N PHE A 100 -6.28 0.81 -20.34
CA PHE A 100 -7.06 1.96 -20.82
C PHE A 100 -7.26 1.90 -22.33
N SER A 101 -8.19 2.68 -22.87
CA SER A 101 -8.42 2.73 -24.32
C SER A 101 -7.18 3.16 -25.13
N ASP A 102 -6.28 3.93 -24.51
CA ASP A 102 -5.03 4.44 -25.09
C ASP A 102 -3.77 3.73 -24.56
N LEU A 103 -3.90 2.94 -23.51
CA LEU A 103 -2.77 2.24 -22.87
C LEU A 103 -3.19 0.82 -22.46
N PRO A 104 -2.94 -0.18 -23.33
CA PRO A 104 -3.31 -1.55 -23.04
C PRO A 104 -2.45 -2.15 -21.93
N PHE A 105 -3.02 -3.11 -21.20
CA PHE A 105 -2.28 -3.90 -20.24
C PHE A 105 -1.35 -4.89 -20.97
N THR A 106 -0.07 -4.92 -20.64
CA THR A 106 0.95 -5.67 -21.39
C THR A 106 1.35 -7.00 -20.74
N TYR A 107 1.06 -7.18 -19.46
CA TYR A 107 1.34 -8.41 -18.72
C TYR A 107 0.15 -9.37 -18.80
N THR A 108 0.43 -10.67 -18.65
CA THR A 108 -0.62 -11.69 -18.60
C THR A 108 -1.27 -11.76 -17.22
N ASN A 109 -2.48 -12.30 -17.13
CA ASN A 109 -3.12 -12.61 -15.85
C ASN A 109 -2.20 -13.48 -14.97
N GLN A 110 -1.59 -14.55 -15.56
CA GLN A 110 -0.73 -15.47 -14.83
C GLN A 110 0.47 -14.78 -14.16
N ASN A 111 1.05 -13.73 -14.76
CA ASN A 111 2.14 -12.99 -14.12
C ASN A 111 1.71 -12.40 -12.77
N PHE A 112 0.46 -11.95 -12.66
CA PHE A 112 -0.07 -11.42 -11.42
C PHE A 112 -0.55 -12.49 -10.46
N VAL A 113 -1.14 -13.59 -10.96
CA VAL A 113 -1.43 -14.76 -10.12
C VAL A 113 -0.16 -15.24 -9.43
N ASP A 114 0.95 -15.36 -10.17
CA ASP A 114 2.24 -15.78 -9.61
C ASP A 114 2.75 -14.78 -8.57
N LEU A 115 2.69 -13.48 -8.89
CA LEU A 115 3.14 -12.41 -7.98
C LEU A 115 2.37 -12.38 -6.65
N VAL A 116 1.05 -12.61 -6.70
CA VAL A 116 0.21 -12.46 -5.50
C VAL A 116 0.02 -13.75 -4.72
N SER A 117 0.11 -14.94 -5.37
CA SER A 117 -0.33 -16.21 -4.77
C SER A 117 0.66 -17.37 -4.87
N ALA A 118 1.69 -17.32 -5.76
CA ALA A 118 2.61 -18.43 -5.91
C ALA A 118 3.51 -18.58 -4.67
N ASP A 119 3.67 -19.82 -4.21
CA ASP A 119 4.54 -20.13 -3.09
C ASP A 119 6.01 -19.81 -3.43
N ASN A 120 6.69 -19.08 -2.57
CA ASN A 120 8.08 -18.67 -2.73
C ASN A 120 8.40 -18.00 -4.07
N TYR A 121 7.51 -17.13 -4.55
CA TYR A 121 7.67 -16.42 -5.83
C TYR A 121 9.05 -15.76 -5.95
N ASN A 122 9.77 -16.07 -7.03
CA ASN A 122 11.14 -15.59 -7.30
C ASN A 122 12.15 -15.80 -6.15
N GLY A 123 11.89 -16.72 -5.23
CA GLY A 123 12.74 -16.97 -4.06
C GLY A 123 12.62 -15.92 -2.94
N THR A 124 11.70 -14.98 -3.06
CA THR A 124 11.44 -13.92 -2.07
C THR A 124 10.04 -13.96 -1.49
N GLY A 125 9.16 -14.78 -2.07
CA GLY A 125 7.76 -14.93 -1.68
C GLY A 125 6.80 -14.05 -2.48
N SER A 126 5.52 -14.42 -2.46
CA SER A 126 4.38 -13.69 -3.02
C SER A 126 3.75 -12.74 -1.99
N VAL A 127 2.70 -12.02 -2.40
CA VAL A 127 1.88 -11.23 -1.46
C VAL A 127 1.26 -12.14 -0.39
N LYS A 128 0.75 -13.30 -0.79
CA LYS A 128 0.20 -14.32 0.13
C LYS A 128 1.25 -14.77 1.13
N ASP A 129 2.46 -15.13 0.68
CA ASP A 129 3.55 -15.56 1.56
C ASP A 129 3.92 -14.46 2.56
N TYR A 130 4.00 -13.20 2.11
CA TYR A 130 4.30 -12.07 2.98
C TYR A 130 3.31 -11.96 4.16
N TYR A 131 2.01 -12.02 3.89
CA TYR A 131 1.01 -11.91 4.96
C TYR A 131 0.97 -13.16 5.84
N LYS A 132 1.11 -14.35 5.26
CA LYS A 132 1.19 -15.61 5.99
C LYS A 132 2.36 -15.60 6.97
N ASP A 133 3.56 -15.26 6.51
CA ASP A 133 4.78 -15.28 7.34
C ASP A 133 4.74 -14.20 8.43
N ASN A 134 4.27 -12.97 8.09
CA ASN A 134 4.20 -11.88 9.07
C ASN A 134 3.07 -12.02 10.10
N SER A 135 2.12 -12.91 9.87
CA SER A 135 1.03 -13.20 10.80
C SER A 135 1.24 -14.50 11.60
N ASP A 136 2.39 -15.15 11.48
CA ASP A 136 2.64 -16.48 12.07
C ASP A 136 1.55 -17.49 11.63
N GLU A 137 1.27 -17.50 10.32
CA GLU A 137 0.25 -18.31 9.64
C GLU A 137 -1.22 -18.07 10.11
N GLN A 138 -1.46 -17.04 10.92
CA GLN A 138 -2.80 -16.76 11.41
C GLN A 138 -3.68 -16.01 10.40
N PHE A 139 -3.10 -15.36 9.40
CA PHE A 139 -3.81 -14.63 8.35
C PHE A 139 -3.36 -15.11 6.96
N ILE A 140 -4.28 -15.72 6.24
CA ILE A 140 -4.03 -16.26 4.88
C ILE A 140 -4.87 -15.46 3.88
N MET A 141 -4.23 -14.91 2.86
CA MET A 141 -4.92 -14.27 1.75
C MET A 141 -5.15 -15.30 0.63
N ASP A 142 -6.42 -15.56 0.31
CA ASP A 142 -6.85 -16.27 -0.89
C ASP A 142 -7.15 -15.23 -1.96
N ILE A 143 -6.26 -15.09 -2.95
CA ILE A 143 -6.27 -13.94 -3.87
C ILE A 143 -6.65 -14.41 -5.26
N ASP A 144 -7.79 -13.95 -5.75
CA ASP A 144 -8.22 -14.11 -7.12
C ASP A 144 -7.76 -12.94 -8.00
N VAL A 145 -7.39 -13.22 -9.24
CA VAL A 145 -6.95 -12.21 -10.22
C VAL A 145 -7.85 -12.26 -11.44
N ALA A 146 -8.59 -11.19 -11.68
CA ALA A 146 -9.49 -11.04 -12.83
C ALA A 146 -8.91 -10.08 -13.89
N GLY A 147 -9.19 -10.35 -15.15
CA GLY A 147 -8.70 -9.55 -16.29
C GLY A 147 -7.41 -10.10 -16.93
N PRO A 148 -6.66 -9.28 -17.71
CA PRO A 148 -6.81 -7.81 -17.82
C PRO A 148 -8.00 -7.37 -18.68
N TYR A 149 -8.70 -6.33 -18.24
CA TYR A 149 -9.80 -5.69 -18.95
C TYR A 149 -9.34 -4.37 -19.58
N THR A 150 -10.00 -3.94 -20.66
CA THR A 150 -9.76 -2.61 -21.24
C THR A 150 -10.91 -1.68 -20.84
N LEU A 151 -10.58 -0.63 -20.11
CA LEU A 151 -11.55 0.39 -19.72
C LEU A 151 -11.90 1.31 -20.90
N PRO A 152 -13.11 1.89 -20.93
CA PRO A 152 -13.60 2.63 -22.10
C PRO A 152 -12.89 3.96 -22.36
N ASN A 153 -12.23 4.55 -21.37
CA ASN A 153 -11.59 5.85 -21.48
C ASN A 153 -10.07 5.75 -21.34
N SER A 154 -9.38 6.86 -21.66
CA SER A 154 -7.94 6.99 -21.53
C SER A 154 -7.48 7.05 -20.06
N MET A 155 -6.20 6.78 -19.83
CA MET A 155 -5.61 6.96 -18.50
C MET A 155 -5.78 8.40 -18.01
N ALA A 156 -5.52 9.39 -18.88
CA ALA A 156 -5.68 10.81 -18.56
C ALA A 156 -7.12 11.21 -18.23
N TYR A 157 -8.14 10.51 -18.74
CA TYR A 157 -9.53 10.76 -18.36
C TYR A 157 -9.76 10.43 -16.88
N TYR A 158 -9.17 9.36 -16.36
CA TYR A 158 -9.34 8.93 -14.97
C TYR A 158 -8.41 9.67 -14.01
N GLY A 159 -7.12 9.78 -14.36
CA GLY A 159 -6.07 10.34 -13.54
C GLY A 159 -5.78 11.82 -13.75
N GLY A 160 -6.38 12.46 -14.78
CA GLY A 160 -6.13 13.89 -15.00
C GLY A 160 -6.49 14.74 -13.80
N ASN A 161 -5.55 15.53 -13.31
CA ASN A 161 -5.71 16.32 -12.11
C ASN A 161 -6.73 17.46 -12.26
N ASN A 162 -7.56 17.67 -11.25
CA ASN A 162 -8.42 18.84 -11.12
C ASN A 162 -7.63 20.05 -10.60
N SER A 163 -8.30 21.19 -10.44
CA SER A 163 -7.67 22.43 -9.93
C SER A 163 -7.08 22.34 -8.51
N TYR A 164 -7.34 21.25 -7.80
CA TYR A 164 -6.83 20.97 -6.45
C TYR A 164 -5.70 19.91 -6.44
N GLY A 165 -5.27 19.45 -7.62
CA GLY A 165 -4.23 18.44 -7.75
C GLY A 165 -4.70 17.02 -7.36
N SER A 166 -5.96 16.70 -7.60
CA SER A 166 -6.52 15.36 -7.35
C SER A 166 -7.10 14.79 -8.63
N ASP A 167 -7.01 13.48 -8.80
CA ASP A 167 -7.57 12.74 -9.92
C ASP A 167 -9.07 13.04 -10.10
N GLN A 168 -9.50 13.33 -11.34
CA GLN A 168 -10.86 13.87 -11.56
C GLN A 168 -11.96 12.82 -11.54
N ASN A 169 -11.68 11.62 -12.07
CA ASN A 169 -12.72 10.64 -12.39
C ASN A 169 -12.50 9.27 -11.74
N MET A 170 -11.98 9.24 -10.51
CA MET A 170 -11.69 7.99 -9.80
C MET A 170 -12.93 7.16 -9.49
N ASP A 171 -14.09 7.78 -9.23
CA ASP A 171 -15.36 7.06 -9.07
C ASP A 171 -15.75 6.31 -10.35
N TYR A 172 -15.52 6.91 -11.51
CA TYR A 172 -15.74 6.23 -12.79
C TYR A 172 -14.68 5.16 -13.06
N PHE A 173 -13.43 5.38 -12.67
CA PHE A 173 -12.37 4.38 -12.79
C PHE A 173 -12.75 3.09 -12.06
N VAL A 174 -13.10 3.20 -10.78
CA VAL A 174 -13.49 2.06 -9.96
C VAL A 174 -14.77 1.41 -10.49
N ARG A 175 -15.79 2.20 -10.86
CA ARG A 175 -17.03 1.68 -11.43
C ARG A 175 -16.81 0.89 -12.71
N HIS A 176 -16.03 1.45 -13.65
CA HIS A 176 -15.76 0.78 -14.92
C HIS A 176 -14.91 -0.48 -14.74
N ALA A 177 -14.00 -0.52 -13.77
CA ALA A 177 -13.24 -1.73 -13.43
C ALA A 177 -14.17 -2.83 -12.87
N ILE A 178 -15.07 -2.49 -11.95
CA ILE A 178 -16.08 -3.39 -11.40
C ILE A 178 -17.01 -3.89 -12.51
N ASP A 179 -17.52 -3.00 -13.36
CA ASP A 179 -18.45 -3.36 -14.44
C ASP A 179 -17.76 -4.27 -15.47
N ALA A 180 -16.48 -4.04 -15.77
CA ALA A 180 -15.72 -4.85 -16.71
C ALA A 180 -15.44 -6.27 -16.17
N ALA A 181 -15.20 -6.42 -14.88
CA ALA A 181 -14.95 -7.72 -14.26
C ALA A 181 -16.23 -8.51 -13.92
N ASN A 182 -17.38 -7.85 -13.85
CA ASN A 182 -18.65 -8.45 -13.41
C ASN A 182 -19.11 -9.71 -14.18
N PRO A 183 -18.82 -9.89 -15.48
CA PRO A 183 -19.17 -11.14 -16.15
C PRO A 183 -18.39 -12.37 -15.69
N ASP A 184 -17.21 -12.16 -15.09
CA ASP A 184 -16.25 -13.22 -14.74
C ASP A 184 -16.11 -13.41 -13.23
N VAL A 185 -16.72 -12.52 -12.41
CA VAL A 185 -16.53 -12.45 -10.96
C VAL A 185 -17.89 -12.45 -10.27
N ASP A 186 -18.05 -13.30 -9.26
CA ASP A 186 -19.12 -13.19 -8.27
C ASP A 186 -18.63 -12.38 -7.06
N TYR A 187 -19.08 -11.16 -6.93
CA TYR A 187 -18.62 -10.26 -5.88
C TYR A 187 -19.08 -10.66 -4.47
N ALA A 188 -20.10 -11.51 -4.34
CA ALA A 188 -20.51 -12.06 -3.06
C ALA A 188 -19.43 -12.93 -2.40
N ASP A 189 -18.50 -13.48 -3.19
CA ASP A 189 -17.37 -14.26 -2.67
C ASP A 189 -16.37 -13.41 -1.83
N TYR A 190 -16.40 -12.09 -1.95
CA TYR A 190 -15.48 -11.15 -1.29
C TYR A 190 -16.13 -10.37 -0.15
N ASP A 191 -17.29 -10.83 0.31
CA ASP A 191 -17.95 -10.43 1.56
C ASP A 191 -17.57 -11.44 2.66
N ASN A 192 -16.37 -11.26 3.24
CA ASN A 192 -15.79 -12.23 4.16
C ASN A 192 -16.46 -12.24 5.54
N ASP A 193 -17.10 -11.14 5.95
CA ASP A 193 -17.77 -11.03 7.24
C ASP A 193 -19.32 -11.15 7.16
N ASN A 194 -19.86 -11.36 5.95
CA ASN A 194 -21.28 -11.53 5.64
C ASN A 194 -22.14 -10.33 6.02
N ASP A 195 -21.63 -9.12 5.83
CA ASP A 195 -22.37 -7.88 6.07
C ASP A 195 -23.09 -7.35 4.81
N ASN A 196 -23.09 -8.09 3.70
CA ASN A 196 -23.55 -7.77 2.35
C ASN A 196 -22.78 -6.62 1.70
N ARG A 197 -21.47 -6.53 2.02
CA ARG A 197 -20.54 -5.61 1.37
C ARG A 197 -19.29 -6.34 0.93
N VAL A 198 -18.75 -5.90 -0.20
CA VAL A 198 -17.41 -6.30 -0.59
C VAL A 198 -16.39 -5.61 0.33
N ASP A 199 -15.59 -6.39 1.04
CA ASP A 199 -14.64 -5.86 2.03
C ASP A 199 -13.55 -5.00 1.40
N ALA A 200 -12.96 -5.50 0.32
CA ALA A 200 -11.91 -4.81 -0.41
C ALA A 200 -11.73 -5.38 -1.83
N ILE A 201 -11.34 -4.50 -2.74
CA ILE A 201 -10.80 -4.89 -4.05
C ILE A 201 -9.49 -4.14 -4.29
N HIS A 202 -8.58 -4.77 -5.02
CA HIS A 202 -7.40 -4.11 -5.53
C HIS A 202 -7.52 -3.94 -7.03
N ILE A 203 -7.29 -2.73 -7.55
CA ILE A 203 -7.25 -2.47 -8.97
C ILE A 203 -5.81 -2.15 -9.36
N ILE A 204 -5.24 -2.97 -10.25
CA ILE A 204 -3.91 -2.75 -10.80
C ILE A 204 -4.08 -2.27 -12.24
N PHE A 205 -3.56 -1.11 -12.55
CA PHE A 205 -3.71 -0.46 -13.83
C PHE A 205 -2.42 -0.47 -14.65
N ALA A 206 -2.57 -0.41 -15.97
CA ALA A 206 -1.45 -0.28 -16.91
C ALA A 206 -0.77 1.09 -16.79
N GLY A 207 0.53 1.13 -17.05
CA GLY A 207 1.32 2.36 -17.12
C GLY A 207 2.06 2.68 -15.82
N THR A 208 2.63 3.88 -15.81
CA THR A 208 3.36 4.43 -14.65
C THR A 208 2.41 5.21 -13.74
N PRO A 209 2.58 5.15 -12.43
CA PRO A 209 1.78 5.95 -11.51
C PRO A 209 2.34 7.38 -11.37
N GLU A 210 1.47 8.37 -11.22
CA GLU A 210 1.84 9.77 -10.98
C GLU A 210 2.81 9.92 -9.79
N SER A 211 2.67 9.11 -8.76
CA SER A 211 3.58 9.10 -7.60
C SER A 211 5.05 8.84 -7.93
N SER A 212 5.34 8.26 -9.10
CA SER A 212 6.70 7.99 -9.58
C SER A 212 7.20 9.00 -10.59
N THR A 213 6.30 9.60 -11.36
CA THR A 213 6.64 10.46 -12.51
C THR A 213 6.35 11.94 -12.25
N GLY A 214 5.37 12.25 -11.40
CA GLY A 214 4.86 13.60 -11.19
C GLY A 214 4.07 14.14 -12.39
N VAL A 215 3.54 13.27 -13.25
CA VAL A 215 2.78 13.67 -14.46
C VAL A 215 1.29 13.72 -14.13
N ASP A 216 0.71 14.90 -14.16
CA ASP A 216 -0.69 15.20 -13.78
C ASP A 216 -1.78 14.42 -14.55
N ASN A 217 -1.43 13.74 -15.64
CA ASN A 217 -2.35 12.93 -16.44
C ASN A 217 -2.28 11.41 -16.11
N GLU A 218 -1.49 11.04 -15.14
CA GLU A 218 -1.38 9.67 -14.63
C GLU A 218 -2.17 9.53 -13.33
N ILE A 219 -2.54 8.30 -12.98
CA ILE A 219 -3.30 8.04 -11.76
C ILE A 219 -2.37 8.05 -10.53
N TRP A 220 -2.75 8.78 -9.49
CA TRP A 220 -2.12 8.69 -8.18
C TRP A 220 -2.61 7.46 -7.41
N PRO A 221 -1.74 6.45 -7.13
CA PRO A 221 -2.16 5.26 -6.38
C PRO A 221 -2.61 5.63 -4.97
N HIS A 222 -3.82 5.28 -4.63
CA HIS A 222 -4.37 5.57 -3.30
C HIS A 222 -5.39 4.51 -2.86
N ARG A 223 -5.75 4.57 -1.59
CA ARG A 223 -6.88 3.85 -1.03
C ARG A 223 -8.04 4.83 -0.81
N SER A 224 -9.22 4.46 -1.28
CA SER A 224 -10.43 5.22 -1.03
C SER A 224 -11.60 4.29 -0.71
N ASN A 225 -12.67 4.85 -0.15
CA ASN A 225 -13.95 4.15 -0.09
C ASN A 225 -14.69 4.38 -1.40
N VAL A 226 -15.29 3.33 -1.93
CA VAL A 226 -16.16 3.40 -3.11
C VAL A 226 -17.51 3.98 -2.72
N SER A 227 -18.15 4.69 -3.66
CA SER A 227 -19.50 5.19 -3.46
C SER A 227 -20.48 4.03 -3.14
N PRO A 228 -21.33 4.15 -2.10
CA PRO A 228 -22.23 3.10 -1.65
C PRO A 228 -23.34 2.73 -2.65
N ASN A 229 -23.31 3.27 -3.86
CA ASN A 229 -24.33 3.07 -4.89
C ASN A 229 -23.98 2.00 -5.93
N ILE A 230 -22.84 1.31 -5.79
CA ILE A 230 -22.51 0.16 -6.65
C ILE A 230 -23.03 -1.09 -5.96
N VAL A 231 -23.89 -1.84 -6.64
CA VAL A 231 -24.42 -3.12 -6.19
C VAL A 231 -24.21 -4.14 -7.30
N LYS A 232 -23.57 -5.26 -7.00
CA LYS A 232 -23.39 -6.43 -7.85
C LYS A 232 -23.63 -7.67 -7.00
N ASP A 233 -24.19 -8.71 -7.57
CA ASP A 233 -24.38 -10.02 -6.92
C ASP A 233 -25.02 -9.94 -5.51
N ASN A 234 -25.92 -8.96 -5.31
CA ASN A 234 -26.59 -8.62 -4.05
C ASN A 234 -25.68 -8.07 -2.94
N VAL A 235 -24.40 -7.79 -3.21
CA VAL A 235 -23.50 -7.11 -2.29
C VAL A 235 -23.22 -5.66 -2.73
N ARG A 236 -22.83 -4.80 -1.79
CA ARG A 236 -22.51 -3.39 -2.01
C ARG A 236 -21.01 -3.19 -1.94
N PHE A 237 -20.57 -2.13 -2.62
CA PHE A 237 -19.19 -1.66 -2.51
C PHE A 237 -19.09 -0.46 -1.61
#